data_c39dba768117c2924a9e125ef97ce46c
#
_entry.id   c39dba768117c2924a9e125ef97ce46c
#
_cell.length_a   1.000
_cell.length_b   1.000
_cell.length_c   1.000
_cell.angle_alpha   90.00
_cell.angle_beta   90.00
_cell.angle_gamma   90.00
#
_symmetry.space_group_name_H-M   'P 1'
#
loop_
_entity.id
_entity.type
_entity.pdbx_description
1 polymer ?
#
loop_
_entity_poly.entity_id
_entity_poly.type
_entity_poly.pdbx_seq_one_letter_code
_entity_poly.pdbx_strand_id
1 'polypeptide(L)'
;NETEGVTFDDCDIFFIGGGSDREQSLATKQLSKIKTPLKEAIEDGMPGLTICGGYQFLGTKYITPDGTELEGLGILDFYTESREDRLTGDIIIESDTFGTIVGFENHGGRTYHQFGTLGRVTHGYGNNDTDRKEGIHYKNLLGTYLHGPILPKNHEVTDYLLEKACERKGIPFEPKELDNTEEEAAKQVLIDRANKSK
;
A
#
# COMPACT_ATOMS: atom_id res chain seq x y z
N ASN A 1 -18.22 -16.81 13.23
CA ASN A 1 -19.23 -16.00 12.54
C ASN A 1 -18.58 -15.24 11.40
N GLU A 2 -19.04 -15.49 10.20
CA GLU A 2 -19.85 -14.49 9.49
C GLU A 2 -19.09 -13.79 8.38
N THR A 3 -18.64 -14.61 7.46
CA THR A 3 -18.25 -14.12 6.14
C THR A 3 -18.99 -14.89 5.04
N GLU A 4 -20.03 -15.65 5.40
CA GLU A 4 -21.00 -16.14 4.44
C GLU A 4 -21.80 -14.92 3.94
N GLY A 5 -21.60 -14.55 2.66
CA GLY A 5 -22.29 -13.46 2.01
C GLY A 5 -21.61 -12.09 2.08
N VAL A 6 -20.32 -12.01 2.40
CA VAL A 6 -19.59 -10.73 2.24
C VAL A 6 -19.49 -10.40 0.75
N THR A 7 -20.08 -9.27 0.36
CA THR A 7 -19.90 -8.64 -0.95
C THR A 7 -19.28 -7.27 -0.77
N PHE A 8 -18.73 -6.72 -1.84
CA PHE A 8 -18.21 -5.36 -1.88
C PHE A 8 -19.12 -4.41 -2.70
N ASP A 9 -20.36 -4.83 -2.95
CA ASP A 9 -21.30 -4.07 -3.79
C ASP A 9 -21.61 -2.68 -3.21
N ASP A 10 -21.67 -2.56 -1.88
CA ASP A 10 -21.89 -1.32 -1.16
C ASP A 10 -20.58 -0.60 -0.75
N CYS A 11 -19.42 -1.10 -1.18
CA CYS A 11 -18.13 -0.52 -0.87
C CYS A 11 -17.59 0.28 -2.04
N ASP A 12 -17.13 1.49 -1.77
CA ASP A 12 -16.55 2.38 -2.77
C ASP A 12 -15.02 2.36 -2.77
N ILE A 13 -14.44 2.20 -1.59
CA ILE A 13 -12.99 2.11 -1.33
C ILE A 13 -12.77 1.05 -0.26
N PHE A 14 -11.67 0.31 -0.34
CA PHE A 14 -11.24 -0.52 0.77
C PHE A 14 -9.86 -0.11 1.30
N PHE A 15 -9.64 -0.41 2.57
CA PHE A 15 -8.36 -0.17 3.25
C PHE A 15 -7.95 -1.40 4.06
N ILE A 16 -6.70 -1.85 3.89
CA ILE A 16 -6.12 -2.90 4.71
C ILE A 16 -4.83 -2.35 5.34
N GLY A 17 -4.87 -2.13 6.65
CA GLY A 17 -3.74 -1.62 7.41
C GLY A 17 -2.65 -2.68 7.64
N GLY A 18 -1.52 -2.24 8.21
CA GLY A 18 -0.46 -3.11 8.66
C GLY A 18 -0.81 -3.85 9.96
N GLY A 19 -0.07 -4.90 10.24
CA GLY A 19 -0.15 -5.66 11.48
C GLY A 19 1.16 -6.39 11.74
N SER A 20 1.33 -6.94 12.97
CA SER A 20 2.46 -7.79 13.30
C SER A 20 2.34 -9.16 12.61
N ASP A 21 3.47 -9.87 12.44
CA ASP A 21 3.50 -11.21 11.83
C ASP A 21 2.53 -12.21 12.51
N ARG A 22 2.34 -12.07 13.84
CA ARG A 22 1.39 -12.87 14.59
C ARG A 22 -0.06 -12.54 14.21
N GLU A 23 -0.37 -11.28 14.05
CA GLU A 23 -1.71 -10.82 13.64
C GLU A 23 -1.97 -11.19 12.19
N GLN A 24 -0.94 -11.19 11.33
CA GLN A 24 -1.03 -11.66 9.96
C GLN A 24 -1.52 -13.12 9.89
N SER A 25 -0.93 -14.02 10.65
CA SER A 25 -1.34 -15.43 10.69
C SER A 25 -2.80 -15.64 11.12
N LEU A 26 -3.30 -14.81 12.04
CA LEU A 26 -4.70 -14.85 12.46
C LEU A 26 -5.63 -14.22 11.41
N ALA A 27 -5.20 -13.12 10.81
CA ALA A 27 -5.97 -12.42 9.80
C ALA A 27 -6.09 -13.24 8.50
N THR A 28 -5.08 -14.02 8.12
CA THR A 28 -5.12 -14.87 6.91
C THR A 28 -6.33 -15.81 6.92
N LYS A 29 -6.63 -16.43 8.05
CA LYS A 29 -7.79 -17.35 8.18
C LYS A 29 -9.14 -16.63 8.07
N GLN A 30 -9.20 -15.37 8.48
CA GLN A 30 -10.41 -14.57 8.38
C GLN A 30 -10.55 -13.97 6.98
N LEU A 31 -9.45 -13.42 6.46
CA LEU A 31 -9.40 -12.78 5.14
C LEU A 31 -9.50 -13.78 3.98
N SER A 32 -9.10 -15.05 4.17
CA SER A 32 -9.30 -16.09 3.15
C SER A 32 -10.75 -16.24 2.73
N LYS A 33 -11.69 -15.93 3.63
CA LYS A 33 -13.13 -15.99 3.36
C LYS A 33 -13.62 -14.87 2.44
N ILE A 34 -12.90 -13.72 2.40
CA ILE A 34 -13.22 -12.60 1.53
C ILE A 34 -12.32 -12.54 0.28
N LYS A 35 -11.40 -13.53 0.11
CA LYS A 35 -10.44 -13.57 -1.00
C LYS A 35 -11.11 -13.39 -2.36
N THR A 36 -12.10 -14.23 -2.65
CA THR A 36 -12.79 -14.22 -3.96
C THR A 36 -13.52 -12.89 -4.19
N PRO A 37 -14.42 -12.43 -3.31
CA PRO A 37 -15.11 -11.16 -3.53
C PRO A 37 -14.16 -9.95 -3.53
N LEU A 38 -13.08 -9.96 -2.75
CA LEU A 38 -12.09 -8.89 -2.77
C LEU A 38 -11.32 -8.88 -4.11
N LYS A 39 -10.94 -10.06 -4.61
CA LYS A 39 -10.29 -10.16 -5.92
C LYS A 39 -11.20 -9.64 -7.03
N GLU A 40 -12.45 -10.06 -7.04
CA GLU A 40 -13.46 -9.60 -8.02
C GLU A 40 -13.65 -8.09 -7.97
N ALA A 41 -13.72 -7.51 -6.77
CA ALA A 41 -13.85 -6.06 -6.60
C ALA A 41 -12.60 -5.30 -7.10
N ILE A 42 -11.39 -5.80 -6.84
CA ILE A 42 -10.13 -5.24 -7.38
C ILE A 42 -10.13 -5.33 -8.92
N GLU A 43 -10.53 -6.49 -9.47
CA GLU A 43 -10.60 -6.70 -10.91
C GLU A 43 -11.65 -5.80 -11.58
N ASP A 44 -12.72 -5.47 -10.88
CA ASP A 44 -13.76 -4.51 -11.30
C ASP A 44 -13.33 -3.04 -11.11
N GLY A 45 -12.11 -2.79 -10.64
CA GLY A 45 -11.55 -1.46 -10.52
C GLY A 45 -11.89 -0.72 -9.22
N MET A 46 -12.35 -1.42 -8.17
CA MET A 46 -12.53 -0.79 -6.88
C MET A 46 -11.19 -0.26 -6.35
N PRO A 47 -11.09 1.03 -6.02
CA PRO A 47 -9.86 1.58 -5.46
C PRO A 47 -9.60 1.03 -4.06
N GLY A 48 -8.33 0.81 -3.77
CA GLY A 48 -7.91 0.29 -2.49
C GLY A 48 -6.52 0.76 -2.09
N LEU A 49 -6.31 0.87 -0.78
CA LEU A 49 -5.01 1.16 -0.21
C LEU A 49 -4.65 0.08 0.80
N THR A 50 -3.48 -0.53 0.61
CA THR A 50 -2.97 -1.56 1.51
C THR A 50 -1.59 -1.20 2.02
N ILE A 51 -1.40 -1.26 3.35
CA ILE A 51 -0.17 -0.79 3.99
C ILE A 51 0.56 -1.95 4.67
N CYS A 52 1.86 -2.06 4.41
CA CYS A 52 2.77 -2.98 5.10
C CYS A 52 2.25 -4.43 5.11
N GLY A 53 1.85 -4.96 6.26
CA GLY A 53 1.24 -6.30 6.36
C GLY A 53 0.03 -6.49 5.44
N GLY A 54 -0.83 -5.47 5.31
CA GLY A 54 -1.96 -5.50 4.38
C GLY A 54 -1.53 -5.60 2.92
N TYR A 55 -0.42 -4.95 2.55
CA TYR A 55 0.18 -5.10 1.23
C TYR A 55 0.73 -6.52 1.03
N GLN A 56 1.50 -7.03 1.99
CA GLN A 56 2.09 -8.37 1.95
C GLN A 56 1.04 -9.48 1.79
N PHE A 57 -0.12 -9.31 2.44
CA PHE A 57 -1.23 -10.27 2.38
C PHE A 57 -1.80 -10.53 1.00
N LEU A 58 -1.73 -9.54 0.10
CA LEU A 58 -2.27 -9.69 -1.25
C LEU A 58 -1.48 -10.69 -2.09
N GLY A 59 -0.22 -10.93 -1.72
CA GLY A 59 0.67 -11.86 -2.39
C GLY A 59 0.33 -13.33 -2.19
N THR A 60 1.11 -14.19 -2.81
CA THR A 60 0.93 -15.64 -2.77
C THR A 60 1.46 -16.24 -1.46
N LYS A 61 2.58 -15.71 -0.96
CA LYS A 61 3.21 -16.19 0.28
C LYS A 61 4.06 -15.12 0.95
N TYR A 62 4.24 -15.33 2.26
CA TYR A 62 5.16 -14.61 3.11
C TYR A 62 6.13 -15.61 3.74
N ILE A 63 7.43 -15.39 3.57
CA ILE A 63 8.48 -16.24 4.12
C ILE A 63 9.04 -15.55 5.36
N THR A 64 8.91 -16.16 6.52
CA THR A 64 9.45 -15.64 7.79
C THR A 64 10.98 -15.75 7.85
N PRO A 65 11.67 -15.04 8.78
CA PRO A 65 13.13 -15.09 8.88
C PRO A 65 13.70 -16.49 9.16
N ASP A 66 12.93 -17.37 9.77
CA ASP A 66 13.31 -18.79 10.01
C ASP A 66 13.01 -19.71 8.83
N GLY A 67 12.52 -19.15 7.70
CA GLY A 67 12.21 -19.89 6.48
C GLY A 67 10.82 -20.55 6.46
N THR A 68 9.97 -20.30 7.45
CA THR A 68 8.59 -20.79 7.43
C THR A 68 7.78 -20.04 6.38
N GLU A 69 7.11 -20.79 5.49
CA GLU A 69 6.21 -20.20 4.49
C GLU A 69 4.81 -20.07 5.07
N LEU A 70 4.28 -18.85 5.06
CA LEU A 70 2.89 -18.54 5.38
C LEU A 70 2.15 -18.23 4.08
N GLU A 71 0.99 -18.84 3.90
CA GLU A 71 0.15 -18.57 2.74
C GLU A 71 -0.45 -17.18 2.80
N GLY A 72 -0.32 -16.42 1.71
CA GLY A 72 -1.01 -15.14 1.50
C GLY A 72 -2.41 -15.34 0.91
N LEU A 73 -3.07 -14.25 0.58
CA LEU A 73 -4.37 -14.32 -0.10
C LEU A 73 -4.23 -14.79 -1.56
N GLY A 74 -3.04 -14.64 -2.17
CA GLY A 74 -2.82 -15.00 -3.57
C GLY A 74 -3.77 -14.27 -4.53
N ILE A 75 -4.10 -13.02 -4.22
CA ILE A 75 -4.87 -12.14 -5.11
C ILE A 75 -3.99 -11.70 -6.27
N LEU A 76 -2.75 -11.33 -5.95
CA LEU A 76 -1.73 -10.94 -6.92
C LEU A 76 -0.52 -11.89 -6.86
N ASP A 77 0.13 -12.11 -8.00
CA ASP A 77 1.27 -13.01 -8.12
C ASP A 77 2.57 -12.32 -7.69
N PHE A 78 2.79 -12.27 -6.39
CA PHE A 78 4.02 -11.81 -5.78
C PHE A 78 4.26 -12.50 -4.43
N TYR A 79 5.47 -12.37 -3.90
CA TYR A 79 5.81 -12.90 -2.59
C TYR A 79 6.65 -11.91 -1.79
N THR A 80 6.70 -12.13 -0.47
CA THR A 80 7.51 -11.37 0.45
C THR A 80 8.41 -12.29 1.26
N GLU A 81 9.69 -11.93 1.38
CA GLU A 81 10.65 -12.55 2.29
C GLU A 81 10.94 -11.62 3.44
N SER A 82 10.73 -12.07 4.68
CA SER A 82 11.11 -11.31 5.86
C SER A 82 12.53 -11.61 6.28
N ARG A 83 13.22 -10.57 6.76
CA ARG A 83 14.55 -10.69 7.34
C ARG A 83 14.55 -10.13 8.77
N GLU A 84 15.53 -10.52 9.58
CA GLU A 84 15.68 -10.00 10.95
C GLU A 84 15.98 -8.50 10.97
N ASP A 85 16.77 -8.03 10.00
CA ASP A 85 17.06 -6.62 9.80
C ASP A 85 15.83 -5.90 9.21
N ARG A 86 15.43 -4.82 9.88
CA ARG A 86 14.28 -4.01 9.44
C ARG A 86 14.75 -2.82 8.62
N LEU A 87 14.02 -2.56 7.56
CA LEU A 87 14.14 -1.32 6.81
C LEU A 87 13.29 -0.26 7.50
N THR A 88 13.96 0.74 8.09
CA THR A 88 13.29 1.75 8.92
C THR A 88 13.85 3.12 8.64
N GLY A 89 13.00 4.09 8.39
CA GLY A 89 13.38 5.48 8.17
C GLY A 89 12.38 6.26 7.34
N ASP A 90 12.76 7.51 7.05
CA ASP A 90 12.01 8.30 6.09
C ASP A 90 12.20 7.72 4.70
N ILE A 91 11.13 7.74 3.91
CA ILE A 91 11.16 7.31 2.52
C ILE A 91 10.58 8.39 1.61
N ILE A 92 11.25 8.62 0.48
CA ILE A 92 10.80 9.53 -0.57
C ILE A 92 10.87 8.78 -1.89
N ILE A 93 9.77 8.84 -2.62
CA ILE A 93 9.66 8.25 -3.95
C ILE A 93 9.18 9.27 -4.96
N GLU A 94 9.60 9.10 -6.20
CA GLU A 94 9.11 9.83 -7.36
C GLU A 94 8.18 8.94 -8.16
N SER A 95 6.94 9.36 -8.29
CA SER A 95 5.87 8.69 -9.01
C SER A 95 5.52 9.44 -10.29
N ASP A 96 5.36 8.72 -11.38
CA ASP A 96 4.89 9.33 -12.65
C ASP A 96 3.41 9.78 -12.54
N THR A 97 2.64 9.18 -11.63
CA THR A 97 1.22 9.50 -11.44
C THR A 97 0.99 10.56 -10.36
N PHE A 98 1.76 10.51 -9.27
CA PHE A 98 1.48 11.28 -8.03
C PHE A 98 2.55 12.32 -7.71
N GLY A 99 3.61 12.44 -8.54
CA GLY A 99 4.75 13.29 -8.22
C GLY A 99 5.55 12.74 -7.03
N THR A 100 6.07 13.64 -6.18
CA THR A 100 6.85 13.25 -5.00
C THR A 100 5.93 12.76 -3.89
N ILE A 101 6.12 11.52 -3.44
CA ILE A 101 5.41 10.93 -2.28
C ILE A 101 6.41 10.77 -1.14
N VAL A 102 5.98 11.12 0.07
CA VAL A 102 6.79 10.99 1.29
C VAL A 102 6.09 10.12 2.32
N GLY A 103 6.88 9.41 3.11
CA GLY A 103 6.36 8.57 4.18
C GLY A 103 7.45 8.12 5.13
N PHE A 104 7.10 7.15 5.96
CA PHE A 104 8.01 6.47 6.86
C PHE A 104 7.87 4.97 6.65
N GLU A 105 8.96 4.27 6.41
CA GLU A 105 8.98 2.81 6.29
C GLU A 105 9.47 2.14 7.56
N ASN A 106 8.88 1.01 7.91
CA ASN A 106 9.31 0.17 9.04
C ASN A 106 8.83 -1.27 8.83
N HIS A 107 9.60 -2.05 8.08
CA HIS A 107 9.22 -3.42 7.74
C HIS A 107 10.43 -4.36 7.69
N GLY A 108 10.21 -5.64 8.00
CA GLY A 108 11.17 -6.73 7.81
C GLY A 108 11.04 -7.38 6.44
N GLY A 109 9.89 -7.24 5.79
CA GLY A 109 9.62 -7.87 4.50
C GLY A 109 10.34 -7.21 3.33
N ARG A 110 10.75 -8.04 2.37
CA ARG A 110 11.25 -7.66 1.05
C ARG A 110 10.27 -8.26 0.04
N THR A 111 9.57 -7.39 -0.67
CA THR A 111 8.54 -7.79 -1.64
C THR A 111 9.09 -7.75 -3.05
N TYR A 112 8.80 -8.81 -3.81
CA TYR A 112 9.27 -9.01 -5.18
C TYR A 112 8.09 -9.26 -6.11
N HIS A 113 7.91 -8.40 -7.12
CA HIS A 113 6.84 -8.49 -8.11
C HIS A 113 7.24 -7.89 -9.46
N GLN A 114 6.41 -8.13 -10.49
CA GLN A 114 6.57 -7.58 -11.85
C GLN A 114 5.45 -6.60 -12.23
N PHE A 115 4.61 -6.21 -11.29
CA PHE A 115 3.54 -5.22 -11.52
C PHE A 115 4.09 -3.79 -11.60
N GLY A 116 3.25 -2.85 -11.98
CA GLY A 116 3.53 -1.43 -11.82
C GLY A 116 3.84 -1.06 -10.37
N THR A 117 4.66 -0.06 -10.14
CA THR A 117 5.04 0.41 -8.81
C THR A 117 4.44 1.77 -8.52
N LEU A 118 4.34 2.09 -7.24
CA LEU A 118 3.90 3.42 -6.80
C LEU A 118 4.90 4.49 -7.23
N GLY A 119 6.19 4.17 -7.18
CA GLY A 119 7.23 5.06 -7.65
C GLY A 119 8.65 4.50 -7.48
N ARG A 120 9.63 5.33 -7.90
CA ARG A 120 11.06 5.07 -7.77
C ARG A 120 11.59 5.69 -6.47
N VAL A 121 12.27 4.91 -5.66
CA VAL A 121 12.87 5.38 -4.40
C VAL A 121 14.04 6.32 -4.67
N THR A 122 13.97 7.53 -4.12
CA THR A 122 15.04 8.54 -4.14
C THR A 122 15.75 8.63 -2.79
N HIS A 123 15.03 8.36 -1.70
CA HIS A 123 15.56 8.23 -0.35
C HIS A 123 14.82 7.09 0.37
N GLY A 124 15.50 6.30 1.19
CA GLY A 124 14.94 5.10 1.81
C GLY A 124 15.20 3.83 1.01
N TYR A 125 14.45 2.78 1.30
CA TYR A 125 14.71 1.42 0.83
C TYR A 125 13.66 0.89 -0.15
N GLY A 126 12.37 1.07 0.17
CA GLY A 126 11.25 0.61 -0.67
C GLY A 126 10.98 -0.89 -0.55
N ASN A 127 10.49 -1.50 -1.64
CA ASN A 127 9.99 -2.87 -1.62
C ASN A 127 10.99 -3.91 -1.10
N ASN A 128 12.28 -3.78 -1.45
CA ASN A 128 13.26 -4.84 -1.16
C ASN A 128 14.71 -4.36 -1.02
N ASP A 129 14.94 -3.07 -0.83
CA ASP A 129 16.24 -2.41 -0.65
C ASP A 129 17.21 -2.49 -1.85
N THR A 130 16.86 -3.18 -2.94
CA THR A 130 17.79 -3.47 -4.05
C THR A 130 17.35 -2.87 -5.38
N ASP A 131 16.07 -2.93 -5.72
CA ASP A 131 15.56 -2.53 -7.03
C ASP A 131 15.16 -1.05 -7.13
N ARG A 132 15.23 -0.31 -6.03
CA ARG A 132 14.85 1.11 -5.94
C ARG A 132 13.41 1.38 -6.34
N LYS A 133 12.53 0.43 -6.13
CA LYS A 133 11.10 0.53 -6.39
C LYS A 133 10.32 0.49 -5.09
N GLU A 134 9.18 1.17 -5.07
CA GLU A 134 8.30 1.14 -3.91
C GLU A 134 6.86 0.88 -4.33
N GLY A 135 6.21 0.05 -3.53
CA GLY A 135 4.81 -0.29 -3.62
C GLY A 135 4.42 -1.06 -4.87
N ILE A 136 3.15 -1.28 -5.00
CA ILE A 136 2.48 -1.85 -6.16
C ILE A 136 1.35 -0.91 -6.60
N HIS A 137 1.20 -0.72 -7.90
CA HIS A 137 0.08 -0.06 -8.52
C HIS A 137 -0.54 -1.02 -9.53
N TYR A 138 -1.66 -1.62 -9.17
CA TYR A 138 -2.39 -2.56 -10.00
C TYR A 138 -3.84 -2.13 -10.16
N LYS A 139 -4.24 -1.76 -11.37
CA LYS A 139 -5.52 -1.09 -11.60
C LYS A 139 -5.66 0.14 -10.68
N ASN A 140 -6.66 0.15 -9.79
CA ASN A 140 -6.86 1.22 -8.81
C ASN A 140 -6.42 0.81 -7.39
N LEU A 141 -5.74 -0.33 -7.25
CA LEU A 141 -5.17 -0.79 -6.00
C LEU A 141 -3.76 -0.25 -5.83
N LEU A 142 -3.52 0.36 -4.68
CA LEU A 142 -2.21 0.83 -4.23
C LEU A 142 -1.78 0.00 -3.00
N GLY A 143 -0.63 -0.65 -3.09
CA GLY A 143 0.00 -1.32 -1.96
C GLY A 143 1.35 -0.68 -1.67
N THR A 144 1.72 -0.49 -0.39
CA THR A 144 2.92 0.26 -0.04
C THR A 144 3.47 -0.08 1.33
N TYR A 145 4.77 0.17 1.53
CA TYR A 145 5.40 0.18 2.84
C TYR A 145 5.42 1.55 3.51
N LEU A 146 4.92 2.60 2.85
CA LEU A 146 4.83 3.93 3.41
C LEU A 146 3.78 3.99 4.51
N HIS A 147 4.23 4.28 5.72
CA HIS A 147 3.39 4.56 6.87
C HIS A 147 3.24 6.07 7.09
N GLY A 148 2.48 6.42 8.05
CA GLY A 148 2.46 7.49 8.83
C GLY A 148 2.22 8.94 8.72
N PRO A 149 1.04 9.29 8.57
CA PRO A 149 -0.05 8.84 7.70
C PRO A 149 0.23 9.23 6.24
N ILE A 150 0.09 8.29 5.32
CA ILE A 150 0.41 8.50 3.91
C ILE A 150 -0.54 9.52 3.27
N LEU A 151 -1.85 9.40 3.49
CA LEU A 151 -2.85 10.19 2.79
C LEU A 151 -2.78 11.70 3.09
N PRO A 152 -2.69 12.16 4.35
CA PRO A 152 -2.58 13.58 4.64
C PRO A 152 -1.32 14.25 4.12
N LYS A 153 -0.23 13.50 3.96
CA LYS A 153 1.04 14.05 3.43
C LYS A 153 1.14 14.02 1.92
N ASN A 154 0.24 13.33 1.26
CA ASN A 154 0.26 13.10 -0.17
C ASN A 154 -1.17 13.17 -0.70
N HIS A 155 -1.71 14.39 -0.75
CA HIS A 155 -3.10 14.63 -1.13
C HIS A 155 -3.42 14.10 -2.54
N GLU A 156 -2.43 14.05 -3.43
CA GLU A 156 -2.58 13.53 -4.79
C GLU A 156 -3.00 12.04 -4.78
N VAL A 157 -2.48 11.28 -3.80
CA VAL A 157 -2.89 9.87 -3.60
C VAL A 157 -4.32 9.79 -3.08
N THR A 158 -4.70 10.69 -2.19
CA THR A 158 -6.06 10.78 -1.65
C THR A 158 -7.06 11.11 -2.75
N ASP A 159 -6.78 12.16 -3.53
CA ASP A 159 -7.62 12.60 -4.63
C ASP A 159 -7.80 11.52 -5.68
N TYR A 160 -6.72 10.82 -6.03
CA TYR A 160 -6.78 9.67 -6.94
C TYR A 160 -7.75 8.59 -6.46
N LEU A 161 -7.64 8.17 -5.18
CA LEU A 161 -8.53 7.14 -4.64
C LEU A 161 -9.99 7.59 -4.65
N LEU A 162 -10.27 8.85 -4.33
CA LEU A 162 -11.61 9.42 -4.37
C LEU A 162 -12.13 9.55 -5.80
N GLU A 163 -11.29 10.02 -6.73
CA GLU A 163 -11.64 10.10 -8.16
C GLU A 163 -12.03 8.72 -8.70
N LYS A 164 -11.21 7.68 -8.42
CA LYS A 164 -11.50 6.31 -8.88
C LYS A 164 -12.77 5.72 -8.26
N ALA A 165 -13.07 6.08 -7.02
CA ALA A 165 -14.33 5.71 -6.38
C ALA A 165 -15.53 6.40 -7.07
N CYS A 166 -15.42 7.69 -7.38
CA CYS A 166 -16.44 8.44 -8.11
C CYS A 166 -16.64 7.89 -9.53
N GLU A 167 -15.54 7.64 -10.26
CA GLU A 167 -15.59 7.03 -11.60
C GLU A 167 -16.36 5.70 -11.60
N ARG A 168 -16.05 4.82 -10.63
CA ARG A 168 -16.71 3.51 -10.49
C ARG A 168 -18.21 3.65 -10.23
N LYS A 169 -18.63 4.69 -9.50
CA LYS A 169 -20.03 5.03 -9.26
C LYS A 169 -20.72 5.75 -10.42
N GLY A 170 -19.98 6.18 -11.42
CA GLY A 170 -20.50 6.99 -12.51
C GLY A 170 -20.93 8.40 -12.08
N ILE A 171 -20.31 8.95 -11.02
CA ILE A 171 -20.54 10.31 -10.54
C ILE A 171 -19.29 11.17 -10.82
N PRO A 172 -19.46 12.47 -11.12
CA PRO A 172 -18.33 13.35 -11.34
C PRO A 172 -17.52 13.52 -10.04
N PHE A 173 -16.19 13.51 -10.16
CA PHE A 173 -15.31 13.93 -9.10
C PHE A 173 -15.11 15.45 -9.21
N GLU A 174 -15.60 16.19 -8.23
CA GLU A 174 -15.49 17.65 -8.15
C GLU A 174 -14.77 18.02 -6.85
N PRO A 175 -13.42 17.92 -6.83
CA PRO A 175 -12.65 18.26 -5.64
C PRO A 175 -12.83 19.75 -5.34
N LYS A 176 -13.07 20.06 -4.06
CA LYS A 176 -13.01 21.45 -3.60
C LYS A 176 -11.54 21.84 -3.45
N GLU A 177 -11.23 23.05 -3.81
CA GLU A 177 -9.92 23.63 -3.50
C GLU A 177 -9.77 23.70 -1.97
N LEU A 178 -8.83 22.91 -1.45
CA LEU A 178 -8.51 22.85 -0.04
C LEU A 178 -7.22 23.63 0.20
N ASP A 179 -7.09 24.21 1.39
CA ASP A 179 -5.82 24.78 1.83
C ASP A 179 -4.91 23.66 2.33
N ASN A 180 -3.97 23.24 1.51
CA ASN A 180 -3.00 22.20 1.82
C ASN A 180 -1.67 22.77 2.35
N THR A 181 -1.64 24.00 2.82
CA THR A 181 -0.39 24.69 3.23
C THR A 181 0.34 23.92 4.33
N GLU A 182 -0.36 23.39 5.32
CA GLU A 182 0.25 22.64 6.43
C GLU A 182 0.73 21.26 6.00
N GLU A 183 -0.01 20.56 5.15
CA GLU A 183 0.35 19.27 4.57
C GLU A 183 1.60 19.39 3.71
N GLU A 184 1.65 20.40 2.84
CA GLU A 184 2.82 20.69 2.00
C GLU A 184 4.05 21.08 2.83
N ALA A 185 3.86 21.89 3.88
CA ALA A 185 4.94 22.23 4.80
C ALA A 185 5.48 20.98 5.52
N ALA A 186 4.60 20.08 5.97
CA ALA A 186 4.99 18.82 6.59
C ALA A 186 5.74 17.89 5.61
N LYS A 187 5.29 17.83 4.37
CA LYS A 187 5.96 17.09 3.28
C LYS A 187 7.36 17.66 3.02
N GLN A 188 7.49 18.98 2.93
CA GLN A 188 8.76 19.66 2.70
C GLN A 188 9.78 19.41 3.82
N VAL A 189 9.34 19.38 5.09
CA VAL A 189 10.22 19.05 6.22
C VAL A 189 10.87 17.67 6.07
N LEU A 190 10.14 16.67 5.58
CA LEU A 190 10.69 15.34 5.34
C LEU A 190 11.71 15.35 4.19
N ILE A 191 11.41 16.07 3.11
CA ILE A 191 12.31 16.23 1.97
C ILE A 191 13.62 16.91 2.39
N ASP A 192 13.52 17.98 3.16
CA ASP A 192 14.69 18.73 3.64
C ASP A 192 15.54 17.89 4.59
N ARG A 193 14.93 17.06 5.45
CA ARG A 193 15.62 16.15 6.34
C ARG A 193 16.39 15.07 5.58
N ALA A 194 15.77 14.46 4.59
CA ALA A 194 16.38 13.46 3.73
C ALA A 194 17.58 14.03 2.95
N ASN A 195 17.49 15.28 2.48
CA ASN A 195 18.58 15.95 1.76
C ASN A 195 19.79 16.29 2.64
N LYS A 196 19.59 16.47 3.94
CA LYS A 196 20.67 16.70 4.91
C LYS A 196 21.38 15.42 5.35
N SER A 197 20.79 14.26 5.10
CA SER A 197 21.34 12.95 5.49
C SER A 197 22.18 12.29 4.39
N LYS A 198 22.38 12.98 3.27
CA LYS A 198 23.29 12.63 2.17
C LYS A 198 24.66 13.23 2.40
#